data_7dd99734d156484740615694427f941a
#
_entry.id   7dd99734d156484740615694427f941a
#
_cell.length_a   1.000
_cell.length_b   1.000
_cell.length_c   1.000
_cell.angle_alpha   90.00
_cell.angle_beta   90.00
_cell.angle_gamma   90.00
#
_symmetry.space_group_name_H-M   'P 1'
#
loop_
_entity.id
_entity.type
_entity.pdbx_description
1 polymer ?
#
loop_
_entity_poly.entity_id
_entity_poly.type
_entity_poly.pdbx_seq_one_letter_code
_entity_poly.pdbx_strand_id
1 'polypeptide(L)'
;MTDALEQLAVEAFAIAAEESGQLDDLEDELFRFNRVVASEPELRAALTEPALPPQGKQGLINALLASKVTPVTLRLITEMSLHPRGRPLVVSLDMCTRIAAERRQRLIAVVRTATGLSAEQRRRLADALAGIYGHEVYVNIVIDPTVMGGMTIQVGDELIDASVASRLSAVRRKLAG
;
A
#
# COMPACT_ATOMS: atom_id res chain seq x y z
N MET A 1 -6.15 -4.44 -23.23
CA MET A 1 -7.27 -5.39 -22.99
C MET A 1 -7.08 -6.17 -21.68
N THR A 2 -5.87 -6.60 -21.36
CA THR A 2 -5.54 -7.31 -20.09
C THR A 2 -5.74 -6.43 -18.85
N ASP A 3 -5.39 -5.15 -18.92
CA ASP A 3 -5.55 -4.16 -17.84
C ASP A 3 -7.01 -3.96 -17.40
N ALA A 4 -7.91 -3.87 -18.36
CA ALA A 4 -9.33 -3.67 -18.06
C ALA A 4 -9.97 -4.86 -17.35
N LEU A 5 -9.56 -6.10 -17.70
CA LEU A 5 -10.05 -7.31 -17.04
C LEU A 5 -9.50 -7.45 -15.61
N GLU A 6 -8.25 -7.08 -15.40
CA GLU A 6 -7.65 -7.07 -14.07
C GLU A 6 -8.33 -6.02 -13.17
N GLN A 7 -8.54 -4.83 -13.69
CA GLN A 7 -9.25 -3.76 -13.02
C GLN A 7 -10.67 -4.16 -12.64
N LEU A 8 -11.42 -4.76 -13.58
CA LEU A 8 -12.77 -5.27 -13.31
C LEU A 8 -12.79 -6.38 -12.24
N ALA A 9 -11.79 -7.28 -12.24
CA ALA A 9 -11.70 -8.30 -11.21
C ALA A 9 -11.44 -7.69 -9.83
N VAL A 10 -10.52 -6.72 -9.73
CA VAL A 10 -10.24 -6.01 -8.48
C VAL A 10 -11.45 -5.22 -8.00
N GLU A 11 -12.14 -4.54 -8.90
CA GLU A 11 -13.38 -3.83 -8.59
C GLU A 11 -14.46 -4.77 -8.05
N ALA A 12 -14.62 -5.96 -8.63
CA ALA A 12 -15.56 -6.97 -8.14
C ALA A 12 -15.23 -7.43 -6.72
N PHE A 13 -13.94 -7.63 -6.40
CA PHE A 13 -13.52 -7.96 -5.03
C PHE A 13 -13.72 -6.78 -4.07
N ALA A 14 -13.47 -5.56 -4.51
CA ALA A 14 -13.72 -4.37 -3.69
C ALA A 14 -15.22 -4.18 -3.40
N ILE A 15 -16.09 -4.45 -4.37
CA ILE A 15 -17.56 -4.45 -4.17
C ILE A 15 -17.95 -5.51 -3.15
N ALA A 16 -17.43 -6.73 -3.28
CA ALA A 16 -17.74 -7.81 -2.34
C ALA A 16 -17.25 -7.50 -0.92
N ALA A 17 -16.12 -6.83 -0.78
CA ALA A 17 -15.61 -6.36 0.51
C ALA A 17 -16.49 -5.24 1.11
N GLU A 18 -16.97 -4.31 0.29
CA GLU A 18 -17.87 -3.23 0.69
C GLU A 18 -19.22 -3.81 1.18
N GLU A 19 -19.82 -4.71 0.43
CA GLU A 19 -21.09 -5.38 0.79
C GLU A 19 -20.97 -6.20 2.08
N SER A 20 -19.80 -6.76 2.37
CA SER A 20 -19.52 -7.51 3.61
C SER A 20 -19.01 -6.65 4.76
N GLY A 21 -18.82 -5.34 4.57
CA GLY A 21 -18.24 -4.43 5.55
C GLY A 21 -16.74 -4.66 5.82
N GLN A 22 -16.03 -5.32 4.91
CA GLN A 22 -14.62 -5.71 5.04
C GLN A 22 -13.68 -4.87 4.14
N LEU A 23 -14.15 -3.77 3.60
CA LEU A 23 -13.34 -2.95 2.68
C LEU A 23 -12.12 -2.34 3.37
N ASP A 24 -12.26 -1.98 4.65
CA ASP A 24 -11.17 -1.48 5.50
C ASP A 24 -10.09 -2.52 5.69
N ASP A 25 -10.53 -3.73 6.04
CA ASP A 25 -9.62 -4.85 6.26
C ASP A 25 -8.92 -5.23 4.95
N LEU A 26 -9.66 -5.23 3.83
CA LEU A 26 -9.10 -5.52 2.50
C LEU A 26 -7.94 -4.58 2.14
N GLU A 27 -8.12 -3.28 2.31
CA GLU A 27 -7.09 -2.28 2.03
C GLU A 27 -5.85 -2.49 2.90
N ASP A 28 -6.05 -2.60 4.22
CA ASP A 28 -4.98 -2.77 5.20
C ASP A 28 -4.20 -4.08 5.00
N GLU A 29 -4.90 -5.16 4.70
CA GLU A 29 -4.32 -6.47 4.50
C GLU A 29 -3.55 -6.57 3.19
N LEU A 30 -4.09 -6.03 2.10
CA LEU A 30 -3.40 -5.94 0.81
C LEU A 30 -2.13 -5.10 0.92
N PHE A 31 -2.22 -3.97 1.59
CA PHE A 31 -1.09 -3.10 1.82
C PHE A 31 0.03 -3.81 2.60
N ARG A 32 -0.31 -4.45 3.73
CA ARG A 32 0.67 -5.22 4.53
C ARG A 32 1.28 -6.35 3.73
N PHE A 33 0.48 -7.08 2.97
CA PHE A 33 0.98 -8.18 2.14
C PHE A 33 1.89 -7.68 1.03
N ASN A 34 1.51 -6.63 0.30
CA ASN A 34 2.35 -6.03 -0.74
C ASN A 34 3.72 -5.61 -0.20
N ARG A 35 3.75 -5.02 0.98
CA ARG A 35 4.99 -4.63 1.65
C ARG A 35 5.88 -5.82 1.97
N VAL A 36 5.30 -6.92 2.47
CA VAL A 36 6.05 -8.16 2.74
C VAL A 36 6.62 -8.75 1.45
N VAL A 37 5.82 -8.86 0.40
CA VAL A 37 6.27 -9.37 -0.91
C VAL A 37 7.36 -8.46 -1.52
N ALA A 38 7.28 -7.16 -1.33
CA ALA A 38 8.29 -6.22 -1.81
C ALA A 38 9.62 -6.34 -1.05
N SER A 39 9.58 -6.60 0.27
CA SER A 39 10.77 -6.70 1.12
C SER A 39 11.43 -8.08 1.12
N GLU A 40 10.69 -9.13 0.76
CA GLU A 40 11.14 -10.53 0.82
C GLU A 40 11.30 -11.13 -0.59
N PRO A 41 12.53 -11.09 -1.17
CA PRO A 41 12.77 -11.59 -2.52
C PRO A 41 12.45 -13.08 -2.70
N GLU A 42 12.70 -13.90 -1.66
CA GLU A 42 12.41 -15.34 -1.70
C GLU A 42 10.91 -15.63 -1.78
N LEU A 43 10.11 -14.92 -0.99
CA LEU A 43 8.65 -15.03 -1.03
C LEU A 43 8.12 -14.58 -2.39
N ARG A 44 8.61 -13.46 -2.90
CA ARG A 44 8.23 -12.96 -4.22
C ARG A 44 8.58 -13.97 -5.31
N ALA A 45 9.78 -14.53 -5.28
CA ALA A 45 10.20 -15.56 -6.23
C ALA A 45 9.28 -16.78 -6.15
N ALA A 46 8.99 -17.30 -4.97
CA ALA A 46 8.11 -18.45 -4.78
C ALA A 46 6.68 -18.20 -5.32
N LEU A 47 6.12 -17.01 -5.11
CA LEU A 47 4.78 -16.65 -5.60
C LEU A 47 4.73 -16.43 -7.11
N THR A 48 5.84 -16.00 -7.72
CA THR A 48 5.91 -15.71 -9.16
C THR A 48 6.53 -16.82 -9.98
N GLU A 49 7.08 -17.88 -9.32
CA GLU A 49 7.75 -19.00 -9.98
C GLU A 49 6.82 -19.73 -10.95
N PRO A 50 7.10 -19.74 -12.27
CA PRO A 50 6.24 -20.40 -13.25
C PRO A 50 6.23 -21.92 -13.11
N ALA A 51 7.30 -22.51 -12.59
CA ALA A 51 7.43 -23.97 -12.41
C ALA A 51 6.64 -24.48 -11.20
N LEU A 52 6.24 -23.60 -10.27
CA LEU A 52 5.44 -24.00 -9.13
C LEU A 52 3.98 -24.20 -9.57
N PRO A 53 3.41 -25.42 -9.41
CA PRO A 53 2.03 -25.68 -9.83
C PRO A 53 1.04 -24.80 -9.04
N PRO A 54 -0.13 -24.48 -9.64
CA PRO A 54 -1.15 -23.62 -8.99
C PRO A 54 -1.54 -24.07 -7.58
N GLN A 55 -1.65 -25.39 -7.36
CA GLN A 55 -1.94 -25.97 -6.03
C GLN A 55 -0.83 -25.67 -5.01
N GLY A 56 0.44 -25.69 -5.43
CA GLY A 56 1.58 -25.33 -4.58
C GLY A 56 1.56 -23.88 -4.17
N LYS A 57 1.27 -22.95 -5.10
CA LYS A 57 1.11 -21.53 -4.82
C LYS A 57 -0.05 -21.28 -3.86
N GLN A 58 -1.19 -21.89 -4.13
CA GLN A 58 -2.37 -21.79 -3.27
C GLN A 58 -2.11 -22.33 -1.86
N GLY A 59 -1.40 -23.48 -1.75
CA GLY A 59 -0.97 -24.03 -0.47
C GLY A 59 -0.07 -23.09 0.31
N LEU A 60 0.91 -22.45 -0.37
CA LEU A 60 1.81 -21.46 0.23
C LEU A 60 1.05 -20.23 0.74
N ILE A 61 0.16 -19.67 -0.08
CA ILE A 61 -0.65 -18.51 0.27
C ILE A 61 -1.55 -18.84 1.47
N ASN A 62 -2.22 -19.98 1.45
CA ASN A 62 -3.07 -20.43 2.56
C ASN A 62 -2.25 -20.61 3.85
N ALA A 63 -1.09 -21.25 3.79
CA ALA A 63 -0.25 -21.46 4.95
C ALA A 63 0.24 -20.13 5.59
N LEU A 64 0.48 -19.12 4.76
CA LEU A 64 0.97 -17.82 5.22
C LEU A 64 -0.15 -16.89 5.73
N LEU A 65 -1.32 -16.94 5.13
CA LEU A 65 -2.34 -15.89 5.24
C LEU A 65 -3.70 -16.35 5.80
N ALA A 66 -4.09 -17.63 5.72
CA ALA A 66 -5.45 -18.07 6.03
C ALA A 66 -5.98 -17.66 7.42
N SER A 67 -5.08 -17.50 8.41
CA SER A 67 -5.43 -17.05 9.77
C SER A 67 -5.17 -15.56 10.04
N LYS A 68 -4.70 -14.80 9.03
CA LYS A 68 -4.21 -13.42 9.21
C LYS A 68 -4.96 -12.40 8.38
N VAL A 69 -5.72 -12.86 7.40
CA VAL A 69 -6.46 -11.99 6.48
C VAL A 69 -7.89 -12.47 6.32
N THR A 70 -8.75 -11.58 5.87
CA THR A 70 -10.15 -11.90 5.57
C THR A 70 -10.26 -12.88 4.38
N PRO A 71 -11.36 -13.65 4.27
CA PRO A 71 -11.56 -14.54 3.14
C PRO A 71 -11.57 -13.83 1.78
N VAL A 72 -12.02 -12.58 1.73
CA VAL A 72 -12.05 -11.76 0.50
C VAL A 72 -10.63 -11.43 0.07
N THR A 73 -9.79 -10.95 0.99
CA THR A 73 -8.38 -10.66 0.74
C THR A 73 -7.60 -11.90 0.33
N LEU A 74 -7.82 -13.02 1.02
CA LEU A 74 -7.17 -14.29 0.70
C LEU A 74 -7.47 -14.72 -0.74
N ARG A 75 -8.73 -14.64 -1.15
CA ARG A 75 -9.16 -14.98 -2.52
C ARG A 75 -8.55 -14.05 -3.55
N LEU A 76 -8.53 -12.74 -3.30
CA LEU A 76 -7.93 -11.76 -4.20
C LEU A 76 -6.43 -11.98 -4.39
N ILE A 77 -5.67 -12.17 -3.30
CA ILE A 77 -4.23 -12.46 -3.34
C ILE A 77 -3.97 -13.76 -4.12
N THR A 78 -4.77 -14.78 -3.87
CA THR A 78 -4.66 -16.07 -4.58
C THR A 78 -4.89 -15.87 -6.08
N GLU A 79 -5.94 -15.16 -6.47
CA GLU A 79 -6.27 -14.88 -7.88
C GLU A 79 -5.14 -14.12 -8.58
N MET A 80 -4.61 -13.07 -7.95
CA MET A 80 -3.50 -12.28 -8.50
C MET A 80 -2.20 -13.10 -8.64
N SER A 81 -1.95 -14.02 -7.72
CA SER A 81 -0.74 -14.87 -7.75
C SER A 81 -0.83 -16.00 -8.76
N LEU A 82 -2.01 -16.55 -8.98
CA LEU A 82 -2.25 -17.65 -9.93
C LEU A 82 -2.34 -17.17 -11.38
N HIS A 83 -2.82 -15.96 -11.58
CA HIS A 83 -3.04 -15.35 -12.90
C HIS A 83 -2.23 -14.05 -13.07
N PRO A 84 -0.88 -14.15 -13.13
CA PRO A 84 -0.02 -12.99 -13.34
C PRO A 84 -0.16 -12.50 -14.78
N ARG A 85 -1.05 -11.57 -15.03
CA ARG A 85 -1.45 -11.05 -16.35
C ARG A 85 -0.37 -10.19 -17.03
N GLY A 86 0.90 -10.66 -16.95
CA GLY A 86 2.05 -9.98 -17.57
C GLY A 86 2.64 -8.83 -16.75
N ARG A 87 2.18 -8.65 -15.51
CA ARG A 87 2.72 -7.64 -14.57
C ARG A 87 3.41 -8.29 -13.37
N PRO A 88 4.41 -7.64 -12.77
CA PRO A 88 4.93 -8.05 -11.48
C PRO A 88 3.83 -8.05 -10.40
N LEU A 89 3.78 -9.09 -9.58
CA LEU A 89 2.78 -9.25 -8.52
C LEU A 89 2.67 -8.01 -7.61
N VAL A 90 3.79 -7.38 -7.26
CA VAL A 90 3.85 -6.16 -6.44
C VAL A 90 3.06 -5.01 -7.09
N VAL A 91 3.14 -4.86 -8.41
CA VAL A 91 2.42 -3.81 -9.15
C VAL A 91 0.92 -4.09 -9.17
N SER A 92 0.52 -5.35 -9.34
CA SER A 92 -0.90 -5.74 -9.29
C SER A 92 -1.49 -5.53 -7.89
N LEU A 93 -0.76 -5.89 -6.84
CA LEU A 93 -1.18 -5.67 -5.45
C LEU A 93 -1.29 -4.17 -5.11
N ASP A 94 -0.37 -3.34 -5.61
CA ASP A 94 -0.41 -1.89 -5.42
C ASP A 94 -1.65 -1.27 -6.09
N MET A 95 -1.97 -1.73 -7.31
CA MET A 95 -3.19 -1.34 -8.01
C MET A 95 -4.45 -1.75 -7.21
N CYS A 96 -4.49 -2.96 -6.66
CA CYS A 96 -5.61 -3.42 -5.81
C CYS A 96 -5.80 -2.54 -4.59
N THR A 97 -4.71 -2.20 -3.89
CA THR A 97 -4.74 -1.32 -2.71
C THR A 97 -5.27 0.06 -3.08
N ARG A 98 -4.85 0.62 -4.21
CA ARG A 98 -5.31 1.92 -4.69
C ARG A 98 -6.81 1.91 -5.04
N ILE A 99 -7.30 0.89 -5.73
CA ILE A 99 -8.72 0.77 -6.05
C ILE A 99 -9.57 0.65 -4.78
N ALA A 100 -9.12 -0.13 -3.79
CA ALA A 100 -9.80 -0.23 -2.51
C ALA A 100 -9.85 1.12 -1.77
N ALA A 101 -8.73 1.87 -1.76
CA ALA A 101 -8.66 3.20 -1.17
C ALA A 101 -9.56 4.23 -1.88
N GLU A 102 -9.59 4.24 -3.23
CA GLU A 102 -10.44 5.11 -4.02
C GLU A 102 -11.93 4.87 -3.72
N ARG A 103 -12.33 3.59 -3.58
CA ARG A 103 -13.72 3.25 -3.21
C ARG A 103 -14.13 3.74 -1.84
N ARG A 104 -13.21 3.80 -0.91
CA ARG A 104 -13.45 4.36 0.42
C ARG A 104 -13.40 5.87 0.48
N GLN A 105 -13.15 6.55 -0.64
CA GLN A 105 -12.86 7.98 -0.68
C GLN A 105 -11.69 8.37 0.23
N ARG A 106 -10.75 7.45 0.44
CA ARG A 106 -9.52 7.69 1.18
C ARG A 106 -8.37 8.01 0.25
N LEU A 107 -7.49 8.87 0.72
CA LEU A 107 -6.20 9.13 0.10
C LEU A 107 -5.11 8.33 0.85
N ILE A 108 -4.17 7.75 0.08
CA ILE A 108 -3.00 7.10 0.68
C ILE A 108 -1.86 8.11 0.73
N ALA A 109 -1.36 8.38 1.95
CA ALA A 109 -0.16 9.16 2.18
C ALA A 109 1.02 8.23 2.48
N VAL A 110 1.99 8.19 1.59
CA VAL A 110 3.27 7.49 1.84
C VAL A 110 4.21 8.43 2.57
N VAL A 111 4.49 8.13 3.83
CA VAL A 111 5.34 8.93 4.71
C VAL A 111 6.69 8.25 4.87
N ARG A 112 7.74 8.86 4.32
CA ARG A 112 9.13 8.39 4.52
C ARG A 112 9.75 9.16 5.67
N THR A 113 10.33 8.45 6.61
CA THR A 113 10.96 9.02 7.81
C THR A 113 12.16 8.17 8.25
N ALA A 114 13.16 8.78 8.86
CA ALA A 114 14.35 8.08 9.35
C ALA A 114 14.02 7.12 10.52
N THR A 115 12.99 7.42 11.31
CA THR A 115 12.58 6.63 12.47
C THR A 115 11.07 6.39 12.43
N GLY A 116 10.62 5.29 13.02
CA GLY A 116 9.19 4.98 13.09
C GLY A 116 8.40 6.07 13.83
N LEU A 117 7.14 6.26 13.44
CA LEU A 117 6.20 7.12 14.16
C LEU A 117 5.42 6.30 15.19
N SER A 118 5.15 6.90 16.36
CA SER A 118 4.23 6.31 17.32
C SER A 118 2.79 6.27 16.78
N ALA A 119 1.94 5.45 17.38
CA ALA A 119 0.52 5.37 16.99
C ALA A 119 -0.19 6.73 17.10
N GLU A 120 0.14 7.51 18.14
CA GLU A 120 -0.42 8.84 18.33
C GLU A 120 0.07 9.84 17.27
N GLN A 121 1.37 9.82 16.95
CA GLN A 121 1.93 10.67 15.88
C GLN A 121 1.31 10.35 14.53
N ARG A 122 1.12 9.05 14.22
CA ARG A 122 0.48 8.61 12.99
C ARG A 122 -0.95 9.12 12.90
N ARG A 123 -1.73 9.00 13.98
CA ARG A 123 -3.11 9.49 14.02
C ARG A 123 -3.17 11.00 13.82
N ARG A 124 -2.37 11.78 14.53
CA ARG A 124 -2.29 13.24 14.37
C ARG A 124 -1.94 13.65 12.94
N LEU A 125 -1.02 12.92 12.31
CA LEU A 125 -0.64 13.16 10.92
C LEU A 125 -1.79 12.86 9.96
N ALA A 126 -2.48 11.73 10.15
CA ALA A 126 -3.66 11.36 9.36
C ALA A 126 -4.77 12.42 9.49
N ASP A 127 -5.08 12.86 10.72
CA ASP A 127 -6.08 13.89 10.99
C ASP A 127 -5.72 15.23 10.33
N ALA A 128 -4.44 15.63 10.39
CA ALA A 128 -3.96 16.85 9.77
C ALA A 128 -4.05 16.79 8.23
N LEU A 129 -3.66 15.67 7.64
CA LEU A 129 -3.77 15.46 6.19
C LEU A 129 -5.24 15.39 5.74
N ALA A 130 -6.10 14.72 6.51
CA ALA A 130 -7.53 14.68 6.23
C ALA A 130 -8.16 16.08 6.23
N GLY A 131 -7.71 16.95 7.15
CA GLY A 131 -8.13 18.38 7.18
C GLY A 131 -7.68 19.17 5.95
N ILE A 132 -6.51 18.84 5.36
CA ILE A 132 -5.99 19.50 4.17
C ILE A 132 -6.72 19.05 2.90
N TYR A 133 -6.91 17.72 2.77
CA TYR A 133 -7.45 17.12 1.54
C TYR A 133 -8.97 16.96 1.53
N GLY A 134 -9.64 17.14 2.67
CA GLY A 134 -11.09 16.97 2.80
C GLY A 134 -11.57 15.51 2.71
N HIS A 135 -10.65 14.55 2.73
CA HIS A 135 -10.90 13.11 2.69
C HIS A 135 -10.12 12.39 3.78
N GLU A 136 -10.58 11.24 4.19
CA GLU A 136 -9.82 10.38 5.11
C GLU A 136 -8.50 9.97 4.47
N VAL A 137 -7.38 10.15 5.18
CA VAL A 137 -6.03 9.85 4.67
C VAL A 137 -5.43 8.67 5.44
N TYR A 138 -5.10 7.63 4.70
CA TYR A 138 -4.38 6.48 5.25
C TYR A 138 -2.86 6.75 5.22
N VAL A 139 -2.24 6.74 6.41
CA VAL A 139 -0.80 7.02 6.54
C VAL A 139 0.00 5.73 6.51
N ASN A 140 0.76 5.56 5.44
CA ASN A 140 1.74 4.51 5.27
C ASN A 140 3.13 5.00 5.65
N ILE A 141 3.78 4.35 6.63
CA ILE A 141 5.12 4.71 7.07
C ILE A 141 6.15 3.80 6.41
N VAL A 142 7.09 4.42 5.70
CA VAL A 142 8.28 3.79 5.15
C VAL A 142 9.48 4.32 5.92
N ILE A 143 10.22 3.43 6.58
CA ILE A 143 11.47 3.82 7.25
C ILE A 143 12.54 3.92 6.18
N ASP A 144 13.07 5.13 5.99
CA ASP A 144 14.11 5.44 5.02
C ASP A 144 15.23 6.21 5.73
N PRO A 145 16.36 5.55 6.03
CA PRO A 145 17.50 6.19 6.70
C PRO A 145 18.14 7.35 5.91
N THR A 146 17.83 7.46 4.61
CA THR A 146 18.36 8.56 3.77
C THR A 146 17.65 9.89 4.04
N VAL A 147 16.49 9.87 4.67
CA VAL A 147 15.78 11.09 5.10
C VAL A 147 16.51 11.69 6.29
N MET A 148 17.25 12.78 6.05
CA MET A 148 18.01 13.49 7.08
C MET A 148 17.08 14.29 8.00
N GLY A 149 16.43 13.60 8.94
CA GLY A 149 15.51 14.20 9.91
C GLY A 149 14.21 14.74 9.29
N GLY A 150 13.15 14.69 10.05
CA GLY A 150 11.81 15.03 9.55
C GLY A 150 11.17 13.92 8.75
N MET A 151 10.33 14.29 7.77
CA MET A 151 9.60 13.34 6.94
C MET A 151 9.34 13.91 5.55
N THR A 152 9.20 13.04 4.56
CA THR A 152 8.61 13.36 3.26
C THR A 152 7.27 12.64 3.15
N ILE A 153 6.25 13.33 2.66
CA ILE A 153 4.88 12.83 2.56
C ILE A 153 4.48 12.91 1.10
N GLN A 154 4.09 11.80 0.53
CA GLN A 154 3.56 11.73 -0.82
C GLN A 154 2.09 11.33 -0.77
N VAL A 155 1.21 12.16 -1.32
CA VAL A 155 -0.23 11.91 -1.44
C VAL A 155 -0.59 11.95 -2.92
N GLY A 156 -0.85 10.78 -3.52
CA GLY A 156 -0.98 10.70 -4.98
C GLY A 156 0.28 11.20 -5.69
N ASP A 157 0.12 12.20 -6.55
CA ASP A 157 1.22 12.84 -7.29
C ASP A 157 1.86 14.02 -6.54
N GLU A 158 1.30 14.42 -5.41
CA GLU A 158 1.80 15.54 -4.60
C GLU A 158 2.85 15.07 -3.60
N LEU A 159 4.00 15.76 -3.57
CA LEU A 159 5.09 15.51 -2.62
C LEU A 159 5.26 16.70 -1.68
N ILE A 160 5.07 16.47 -0.39
CA ILE A 160 5.30 17.42 0.69
C ILE A 160 6.61 17.05 1.37
N ASP A 161 7.64 17.88 1.23
CA ASP A 161 8.93 17.70 1.90
C ASP A 161 8.99 18.52 3.18
N ALA A 162 8.80 17.84 4.31
CA ALA A 162 8.91 18.41 5.65
C ALA A 162 10.22 18.01 6.35
N SER A 163 11.25 17.64 5.59
CA SER A 163 12.57 17.31 6.10
C SER A 163 13.31 18.54 6.68
N VAL A 164 14.25 18.27 7.57
CA VAL A 164 15.13 19.32 8.11
C VAL A 164 15.96 19.98 7.00
N ALA A 165 16.38 19.21 6.01
CA ALA A 165 17.12 19.71 4.85
C ALA A 165 16.31 20.76 4.06
N SER A 166 15.03 20.49 3.81
CA SER A 166 14.13 21.42 3.13
C SER A 166 13.89 22.68 3.94
N ARG A 167 13.69 22.56 5.26
CA ARG A 167 13.52 23.72 6.17
C ARG A 167 14.77 24.57 6.21
N LEU A 168 15.97 24.00 6.31
CA LEU A 168 17.24 24.71 6.28
C LEU A 168 17.45 25.44 4.94
N SER A 169 17.11 24.80 3.83
CA SER A 169 17.17 25.41 2.50
C SER A 169 16.22 26.59 2.37
N ALA A 170 15.02 26.52 2.97
CA ALA A 170 14.07 27.62 2.99
C ALA A 170 14.56 28.81 3.83
N VAL A 171 15.16 28.54 5.01
CA VAL A 171 15.75 29.56 5.87
C VAL A 171 16.94 30.22 5.17
N ARG A 172 17.82 29.40 4.56
CA ARG A 172 18.98 29.93 3.81
C ARG A 172 18.56 30.88 2.68
N ARG A 173 17.52 30.55 1.94
CA ARG A 173 16.98 31.44 0.88
C ARG A 173 16.42 32.73 1.44
N LYS A 174 15.76 32.71 2.60
CA LYS A 174 15.23 33.92 3.26
C LYS A 174 16.32 34.84 3.82
N LEU A 175 17.49 34.29 4.16
CA LEU A 175 18.63 35.08 4.68
C LEU A 175 19.55 35.56 3.57
N ALA A 176 19.48 35.01 2.37
CA ALA A 176 20.32 35.36 1.23
C ALA A 176 19.66 36.35 0.26
N GLY A 177 18.41 36.70 0.44
CA GLY A 177 17.67 37.72 -0.33
C GLY A 177 17.22 38.85 0.51
#